data_a5cd2fd8b8fb0f6760cdf32cc2544704
#
_entry.id   a5cd2fd8b8fb0f6760cdf32cc2544704
#
_cell.length_a   1.000
_cell.length_b   1.000
_cell.length_c   1.000
_cell.angle_alpha   90.00
_cell.angle_beta   90.00
_cell.angle_gamma   90.00
#
_symmetry.space_group_name_H-M   'P 1'
#
loop_
_entity.id
_entity.type
_entity.pdbx_description
1 polymer ?
#
loop_
_entity_poly.entity_id
_entity_poly.type
_entity_poly.pdbx_seq_one_letter_code
_entity_poly.pdbx_strand_id
1 'polypeptide(L)'
;MSTTATGIRRMSLVCLPTPDQDKAIAFYEGIGFEKRTDTPFGGDYRWVEVYLPESETGIALAPPPPGKEATPAETGITLTTADIDATHAEFSAAGVDVDAEIMRMGEPVPPMFWFRDTSGHSLMVVEEV
;
A
#
# COMPACT_ATOMS: atom_id res chain seq x y z
N MET A 1 20.85 -13.12 -15.67
CA MET A 1 19.54 -12.65 -16.11
C MET A 1 19.70 -11.71 -17.31
N SER A 2 18.92 -11.95 -18.31
CA SER A 2 19.01 -11.11 -19.50
C SER A 2 18.31 -9.77 -19.28
N THR A 3 18.88 -8.69 -19.83
CA THR A 3 18.21 -7.42 -19.90
C THR A 3 17.28 -7.42 -21.11
N THR A 4 16.14 -6.80 -20.94
CA THR A 4 15.21 -6.62 -22.07
C THR A 4 15.75 -5.55 -23.01
N ALA A 5 15.23 -5.51 -24.22
CA ALA A 5 15.62 -4.47 -25.18
C ALA A 5 15.29 -3.06 -24.69
N THR A 6 14.29 -2.91 -23.79
CA THR A 6 13.90 -1.61 -23.23
C THR A 6 14.75 -1.20 -22.03
N GLY A 7 15.47 -2.14 -21.41
CA GLY A 7 16.22 -1.86 -20.18
C GLY A 7 15.37 -1.83 -18.91
N ILE A 8 14.05 -2.03 -19.01
CA ILE A 8 13.20 -2.07 -17.84
C ILE A 8 13.48 -3.37 -17.07
N ARG A 9 13.67 -3.28 -15.74
CA ARG A 9 14.14 -4.39 -14.93
C ARG A 9 13.19 -4.82 -13.82
N ARG A 10 12.41 -3.90 -13.27
CA ARG A 10 11.54 -4.23 -12.11
C ARG A 10 10.49 -3.15 -11.91
N MET A 11 9.48 -3.49 -11.12
CA MET A 11 8.54 -2.52 -10.58
C MET A 11 9.11 -2.02 -9.27
N SER A 12 9.45 -0.74 -9.18
CA SER A 12 10.09 -0.20 -7.98
C SER A 12 9.11 0.43 -7.01
N LEU A 13 8.14 1.19 -7.50
CA LEU A 13 7.22 1.96 -6.66
C LEU A 13 5.84 1.98 -7.27
N VAL A 14 4.84 2.05 -6.38
CA VAL A 14 3.49 2.46 -6.73
C VAL A 14 3.27 3.81 -6.06
N CYS A 15 2.95 4.84 -6.83
CA CYS A 15 2.76 6.18 -6.30
C CYS A 15 1.29 6.42 -5.96
N LEU A 16 1.02 6.79 -4.71
CA LEU A 16 -0.32 7.10 -4.25
C LEU A 16 -0.42 8.59 -3.91
N PRO A 17 -1.34 9.33 -4.54
CA PRO A 17 -1.56 10.73 -4.19
C PRO A 17 -1.97 10.84 -2.71
N THR A 18 -1.18 11.57 -1.93
CA THR A 18 -1.30 11.60 -0.49
C THR A 18 -1.33 13.05 0.00
N PRO A 19 -2.52 13.58 0.31
CA PRO A 19 -2.61 14.97 0.74
C PRO A 19 -2.04 15.22 2.14
N ASP A 20 -2.14 14.24 3.04
CA ASP A 20 -1.59 14.34 4.40
C ASP A 20 -0.54 13.24 4.58
N GLN A 21 0.71 13.59 4.30
CA GLN A 21 1.80 12.62 4.32
C GLN A 21 2.08 12.07 5.71
N ASP A 22 2.04 12.90 6.74
CA ASP A 22 2.32 12.45 8.12
C ASP A 22 1.28 11.44 8.59
N LYS A 23 0.03 11.70 8.30
CA LYS A 23 -1.06 10.79 8.66
C LYS A 23 -0.93 9.46 7.92
N ALA A 24 -0.57 9.51 6.64
CA ALA A 24 -0.36 8.31 5.84
C ALA A 24 0.83 7.49 6.32
N ILE A 25 1.95 8.16 6.65
CA ILE A 25 3.13 7.49 7.19
C ILE A 25 2.76 6.71 8.46
N ALA A 26 2.07 7.36 9.39
CA ALA A 26 1.67 6.72 10.64
C ALA A 26 0.77 5.50 10.38
N PHE A 27 -0.14 5.62 9.40
CA PHE A 27 -1.02 4.51 9.05
C PHE A 27 -0.22 3.31 8.53
N TYR A 28 0.65 3.54 7.54
CA TYR A 28 1.39 2.43 6.94
C TYR A 28 2.39 1.82 7.91
N GLU A 29 3.04 2.62 8.75
CA GLU A 29 3.90 2.09 9.80
C GLU A 29 3.11 1.23 10.79
N GLY A 30 1.88 1.63 11.08
CA GLY A 30 0.99 0.89 11.98
C GLY A 30 0.59 -0.49 11.48
N ILE A 31 0.65 -0.73 10.16
CA ILE A 31 0.30 -2.03 9.59
C ILE A 31 1.53 -2.80 9.10
N GLY A 32 2.74 -2.35 9.47
CA GLY A 32 3.95 -3.13 9.25
C GLY A 32 4.91 -2.61 8.21
N PHE A 33 4.65 -1.46 7.60
CA PHE A 33 5.58 -0.86 6.64
C PHE A 33 6.69 -0.11 7.35
N GLU A 34 7.83 0.01 6.70
CA GLU A 34 8.97 0.81 7.14
C GLU A 34 9.11 2.03 6.23
N LYS A 35 9.29 3.19 6.84
CA LYS A 35 9.63 4.39 6.07
C LYS A 35 11.11 4.34 5.75
N ARG A 36 11.46 4.29 4.47
CA ARG A 36 12.87 4.21 4.02
C ARG A 36 13.37 5.50 3.41
N THR A 37 12.48 6.35 2.95
CA THR A 37 12.84 7.65 2.37
C THR A 37 11.87 8.70 2.84
N ASP A 38 12.39 9.85 3.24
CA ASP A 38 11.59 11.01 3.62
C ASP A 38 12.46 12.23 3.41
N THR A 39 12.43 12.78 2.19
CA THR A 39 13.33 13.84 1.77
C THR A 39 12.54 15.03 1.25
N PRO A 40 12.78 16.24 1.77
CA PRO A 40 12.13 17.44 1.23
C PRO A 40 12.50 17.66 -0.23
N PHE A 41 11.52 18.09 -1.02
CA PHE A 41 11.79 18.54 -2.37
C PHE A 41 10.85 19.69 -2.71
N GLY A 42 11.34 20.88 -2.71
CA GLY A 42 10.59 22.08 -3.10
C GLY A 42 9.36 22.39 -2.23
N GLY A 43 9.26 23.59 -1.69
CA GLY A 43 8.11 24.01 -0.89
C GLY A 43 7.88 23.14 0.33
N ASP A 44 6.62 22.80 0.58
CA ASP A 44 6.23 21.96 1.71
C ASP A 44 6.17 20.48 1.39
N TYR A 45 6.65 20.09 0.21
CA TYR A 45 6.55 18.70 -0.25
C TYR A 45 7.71 17.86 0.22
N ARG A 46 7.42 16.59 0.47
CA ARG A 46 8.43 15.59 0.82
C ARG A 46 8.24 14.39 -0.09
N TRP A 47 9.35 13.77 -0.47
CA TRP A 47 9.32 12.48 -1.15
C TRP A 47 9.40 11.40 -0.10
N VAL A 48 8.33 10.64 0.05
CA VAL A 48 8.22 9.60 1.09
C VAL A 48 8.01 8.25 0.45
N GLU A 49 8.80 7.27 0.88
CA GLU A 49 8.64 5.88 0.43
C GLU A 49 8.51 4.97 1.64
N VAL A 50 7.55 4.07 1.59
CA VAL A 50 7.33 3.05 2.63
C VAL A 50 7.37 1.67 2.00
N TYR A 51 7.95 0.70 2.71
CA TYR A 51 8.15 -0.66 2.22
C TYR A 51 7.81 -1.66 3.30
N LEU A 52 7.25 -2.80 2.91
CA LEU A 52 7.24 -3.97 3.80
C LEU A 52 8.67 -4.49 3.89
N PRO A 53 9.09 -5.06 5.05
CA PRO A 53 10.50 -5.43 5.26
C PRO A 53 11.09 -6.35 4.20
N GLU A 54 10.29 -7.26 3.65
CA GLU A 54 10.76 -8.24 2.67
C GLU A 54 10.42 -7.88 1.24
N SER A 55 9.86 -6.69 0.98
CA SER A 55 9.42 -6.30 -0.35
C SER A 55 10.43 -5.38 -1.03
N GLU A 56 10.69 -5.62 -2.31
CA GLU A 56 11.50 -4.72 -3.14
C GLU A 56 10.68 -3.60 -3.74
N THR A 57 9.37 -3.79 -3.87
CA THR A 57 8.47 -2.78 -4.38
C THR A 57 7.85 -2.02 -3.21
N GLY A 58 7.94 -0.71 -3.26
CA GLY A 58 7.42 0.15 -2.21
C GLY A 58 6.25 1.01 -2.67
N ILE A 59 5.74 1.79 -1.75
CA ILE A 59 4.70 2.78 -2.03
C ILE A 59 5.30 4.16 -1.80
N ALA A 60 5.17 5.03 -2.81
CA ALA A 60 5.53 6.44 -2.67
C ALA A 60 4.29 7.20 -2.23
N LEU A 61 4.36 7.80 -1.05
CA LEU A 61 3.29 8.62 -0.48
C LEU A 61 3.59 10.07 -0.86
N ALA A 62 3.24 10.43 -2.09
CA ALA A 62 3.56 11.73 -2.67
C ALA A 62 2.34 12.65 -2.67
N PRO A 63 2.54 13.98 -2.54
CA PRO A 63 1.41 14.88 -2.65
C PRO A 63 0.81 14.82 -4.06
N PRO A 64 -0.47 15.20 -4.22
CA PRO A 64 -1.06 15.24 -5.56
C PRO A 64 -0.30 16.21 -6.45
N PRO A 65 -0.25 15.96 -7.77
CA PRO A 65 0.38 16.90 -8.70
C PRO A 65 -0.27 18.29 -8.59
N PRO A 66 0.49 19.37 -8.87
CA PRO A 66 -0.06 20.72 -8.82
C PRO A 66 -1.33 20.86 -9.67
N GLY A 67 -2.35 21.49 -9.09
CA GLY A 67 -3.63 21.72 -9.77
C GLY A 67 -4.55 20.49 -9.82
N LYS A 68 -4.18 19.41 -9.16
CA LYS A 68 -5.01 18.20 -9.11
C LYS A 68 -5.35 17.86 -7.67
N GLU A 69 -6.55 17.31 -7.47
CA GLU A 69 -6.97 16.83 -6.18
C GLU A 69 -6.62 15.35 -6.04
N ALA A 70 -6.32 14.93 -4.81
CA ALA A 70 -6.17 13.52 -4.51
C ALA A 70 -7.56 12.91 -4.41
N THR A 71 -7.88 11.98 -5.31
CA THR A 71 -9.14 11.24 -5.24
C THR A 71 -8.85 9.83 -4.76
N PRO A 72 -9.74 9.28 -3.89
CA PRO A 72 -9.60 7.88 -3.50
C PRO A 72 -9.58 6.96 -4.72
N ALA A 73 -8.72 5.96 -4.69
CA ALA A 73 -8.52 5.07 -5.83
C ALA A 73 -8.53 3.60 -5.42
N GLU A 74 -9.02 2.77 -6.35
CA GLU A 74 -8.78 1.34 -6.30
C GLU A 74 -7.37 1.12 -6.83
N THR A 75 -6.44 0.81 -5.94
CA THR A 75 -5.02 0.82 -6.33
C THR A 75 -4.57 -0.46 -7.03
N GLY A 76 -5.27 -1.57 -6.79
CA GLY A 76 -4.82 -2.87 -7.27
C GLY A 76 -3.61 -3.41 -6.50
N ILE A 77 -3.12 -2.68 -5.51
CA ILE A 77 -2.01 -3.15 -4.68
C ILE A 77 -2.49 -4.33 -3.85
N THR A 78 -1.75 -5.42 -3.91
CA THR A 78 -2.09 -6.66 -3.20
C THR A 78 -0.96 -7.00 -2.24
N LEU A 79 -1.29 -7.09 -0.97
CA LEU A 79 -0.36 -7.48 0.09
C LEU A 79 -0.61 -8.93 0.44
N THR A 80 0.42 -9.65 0.83
CA THR A 80 0.34 -11.08 1.11
C THR A 80 0.55 -11.36 2.59
N THR A 81 -0.27 -12.23 3.15
CA THR A 81 -0.12 -12.69 4.53
C THR A 81 -0.14 -14.21 4.59
N ALA A 82 0.54 -14.78 5.58
CA ALA A 82 0.52 -16.22 5.82
C ALA A 82 -0.79 -16.68 6.49
N ASP A 83 -1.47 -15.79 7.21
CA ASP A 83 -2.69 -16.11 7.95
C ASP A 83 -3.68 -14.96 7.82
N ILE A 84 -4.63 -15.12 6.90
CA ILE A 84 -5.54 -14.03 6.58
C ILE A 84 -6.54 -13.74 7.71
N ASP A 85 -6.94 -14.76 8.45
CA ASP A 85 -7.86 -14.54 9.57
C ASP A 85 -7.21 -13.72 10.66
N ALA A 86 -5.97 -14.02 11.00
CA ALA A 86 -5.21 -13.27 12.00
C ALA A 86 -4.97 -11.81 11.54
N THR A 87 -4.59 -11.63 10.29
CA THR A 87 -4.36 -10.28 9.74
C THR A 87 -5.63 -9.45 9.74
N HIS A 88 -6.74 -10.04 9.31
CA HIS A 88 -8.04 -9.36 9.31
C HIS A 88 -8.43 -8.94 10.73
N ALA A 89 -8.23 -9.82 11.71
CA ALA A 89 -8.54 -9.51 13.11
C ALA A 89 -7.67 -8.38 13.64
N GLU A 90 -6.38 -8.38 13.31
CA GLU A 90 -5.46 -7.31 13.72
C GLU A 90 -5.83 -5.97 13.10
N PHE A 91 -6.17 -5.95 11.81
CA PHE A 91 -6.60 -4.72 11.15
C PHE A 91 -7.88 -4.17 11.77
N SER A 92 -8.85 -5.05 12.03
CA SER A 92 -10.11 -4.66 12.67
C SER A 92 -9.87 -4.09 14.06
N ALA A 93 -9.02 -4.73 14.86
CA ALA A 93 -8.69 -4.28 16.22
C ALA A 93 -7.94 -2.95 16.22
N ALA A 94 -7.14 -2.68 15.19
CA ALA A 94 -6.39 -1.43 15.07
C ALA A 94 -7.25 -0.27 14.54
N GLY A 95 -8.51 -0.51 14.22
CA GLY A 95 -9.41 0.53 13.70
C GLY A 95 -9.22 0.86 12.24
N VAL A 96 -8.58 -0.02 11.47
CA VAL A 96 -8.43 0.16 10.03
C VAL A 96 -9.79 0.02 9.37
N ASP A 97 -10.06 0.85 8.36
CA ASP A 97 -11.27 0.74 7.54
C ASP A 97 -11.14 -0.50 6.65
N VAL A 98 -11.66 -1.62 7.12
CA VAL A 98 -11.53 -2.93 6.49
C VAL A 98 -12.91 -3.54 6.26
N ASP A 99 -13.03 -4.28 5.15
CA ASP A 99 -14.27 -5.01 4.89
C ASP A 99 -14.54 -6.00 6.02
N ALA A 100 -15.82 -6.12 6.41
CA ALA A 100 -16.22 -6.97 7.53
C ALA A 100 -15.96 -8.46 7.26
N GLU A 101 -16.02 -8.85 5.99
CA GLU A 101 -15.94 -10.25 5.58
C GLU A 101 -14.67 -10.53 4.78
N ILE A 102 -14.07 -11.68 5.00
CA ILE A 102 -13.03 -12.22 4.15
C ILE A 102 -13.73 -12.92 3.00
N MET A 103 -13.36 -12.56 1.76
CA MET A 103 -13.92 -13.18 0.57
C MET A 103 -13.26 -14.52 0.32
N ARG A 104 -14.04 -15.57 0.26
CA ARG A 104 -13.56 -16.94 0.01
C ARG A 104 -14.31 -17.52 -1.18
N MET A 105 -13.64 -17.57 -2.32
CA MET A 105 -14.23 -18.04 -3.57
C MET A 105 -13.89 -19.50 -3.86
N GLY A 106 -12.97 -20.08 -3.11
CA GLY A 106 -12.49 -21.44 -3.34
C GLY A 106 -11.33 -21.48 -4.35
N GLU A 107 -10.57 -22.57 -4.29
CA GLU A 107 -9.40 -22.71 -5.17
C GLU A 107 -9.77 -22.54 -6.66
N PRO A 108 -8.90 -21.93 -7.49
CA PRO A 108 -7.53 -21.49 -7.18
C PRO A 108 -7.43 -20.06 -6.62
N VAL A 109 -8.56 -19.42 -6.30
CA VAL A 109 -8.58 -18.04 -5.81
C VAL A 109 -8.28 -18.03 -4.31
N PRO A 110 -7.21 -17.34 -3.87
CA PRO A 110 -6.91 -17.29 -2.44
C PRO A 110 -7.94 -16.43 -1.69
N PRO A 111 -8.13 -16.68 -0.40
CA PRO A 111 -8.94 -15.78 0.42
C PRO A 111 -8.36 -14.38 0.42
N MET A 112 -9.22 -13.37 0.46
CA MET A 112 -8.79 -11.98 0.37
C MET A 112 -9.77 -11.04 1.07
N PHE A 113 -9.29 -9.85 1.41
CA PHE A 113 -10.15 -8.76 1.86
C PHE A 113 -9.56 -7.43 1.43
N TRP A 114 -10.40 -6.39 1.41
CA TRP A 114 -9.97 -5.03 1.06
C TRP A 114 -9.96 -4.16 2.29
N PHE A 115 -9.05 -3.19 2.30
CA PHE A 115 -9.02 -2.15 3.32
C PHE A 115 -8.71 -0.81 2.66
N ARG A 116 -8.95 0.29 3.38
CA ARG A 116 -8.69 1.64 2.89
C ARG A 116 -7.67 2.31 3.78
N ASP A 117 -6.78 3.08 3.16
CA ASP A 117 -5.83 3.88 3.92
C ASP A 117 -6.47 5.21 4.34
N THR A 118 -5.68 6.09 4.97
CA THR A 118 -6.19 7.37 5.49
C THR A 118 -6.56 8.37 4.41
N SER A 119 -6.16 8.11 3.16
CA SER A 119 -6.58 8.92 2.00
C SER A 119 -7.76 8.29 1.27
N GLY A 120 -8.26 7.14 1.73
CA GLY A 120 -9.36 6.44 1.12
C GLY A 120 -8.96 5.51 -0.03
N HIS A 121 -7.67 5.35 -0.30
CA HIS A 121 -7.20 4.41 -1.32
C HIS A 121 -7.43 2.99 -0.85
N SER A 122 -7.94 2.15 -1.75
CA SER A 122 -8.26 0.76 -1.46
C SER A 122 -7.12 -0.17 -1.86
N LEU A 123 -6.72 -1.02 -0.92
CA LEU A 123 -5.71 -2.04 -1.13
C LEU A 123 -6.31 -3.39 -0.77
N MET A 124 -5.66 -4.46 -1.19
CA MET A 124 -6.14 -5.82 -0.95
C MET A 124 -5.09 -6.62 -0.19
N VAL A 125 -5.57 -7.51 0.69
CA VAL A 125 -4.73 -8.50 1.35
C VAL A 125 -5.17 -9.87 0.87
N VAL A 126 -4.21 -10.72 0.50
CA VAL A 126 -4.47 -12.10 0.09
C VAL A 126 -3.65 -13.05 0.95
N GLU A 127 -4.16 -14.25 1.14
CA GLU A 127 -3.39 -15.29 1.82
C GLU A 127 -2.41 -15.92 0.84
N GLU A 128 -1.16 -16.12 1.27
CA GLU A 128 -0.17 -16.77 0.42
C GLU A 128 -0.50 -18.25 0.22
N VAL A 129 -0.13 -18.75 -0.93
CA VAL A 129 -0.45 -20.11 -1.35
C VAL A 129 0.60 -21.09 -0.82
#